data_389a7e75ab1d5e41203a5f80cbc10ac4
#
_entry.id   389a7e75ab1d5e41203a5f80cbc10ac4
#
_cell.length_a   1.000
_cell.length_b   1.000
_cell.length_c   1.000
_cell.angle_alpha   90.00
_cell.angle_beta   90.00
_cell.angle_gamma   90.00
#
_symmetry.space_group_name_H-M   'P 1'
#
loop_
_entity.id
_entity.type
_entity.pdbx_description
1 polymer ?
#
loop_
_entity_poly.entity_id
_entity_poly.type
_entity_poly.pdbx_seq_one_letter_code
_entity_poly.pdbx_strand_id
1 'polypeptide(L)'
;QVPDDENEIRRSIGISEIDKVADNYQESIQYPSLNVRGLKSGWVEKEVRTIIPSFALAEIDVRLVKETDPNRLIELIKEHIQNQGYHITKKDPSDEERMKHGKLITFKSKISYTAFRTPIDSPIGDWLSSAIRNGFEMEPIIKRTSGGSVPISPFVNTLGVPAVTVPTVNPDNNQHSPNENIRVGNLIESVRTHLAILAQPYK
;
A
#
# COMPACT_ATOMS: atom_id res chain seq x y z
N GLN A 1 17.18 -14.69 -7.53
CA GLN A 1 15.80 -15.08 -7.16
C GLN A 1 15.47 -14.38 -5.85
N VAL A 2 14.39 -13.60 -5.82
CA VAL A 2 13.98 -12.89 -4.60
C VAL A 2 13.49 -13.92 -3.59
N PRO A 3 13.98 -13.91 -2.34
CA PRO A 3 13.42 -14.76 -1.30
C PRO A 3 11.94 -14.42 -1.10
N ASP A 4 11.08 -15.41 -1.25
CA ASP A 4 9.65 -15.32 -1.03
C ASP A 4 9.28 -16.36 0.02
N ASP A 5 9.23 -15.94 1.26
CA ASP A 5 8.85 -16.83 2.37
C ASP A 5 7.40 -16.56 2.77
N GLU A 6 6.47 -16.88 1.85
CA GLU A 6 5.03 -16.79 2.07
C GLU A 6 4.60 -17.50 3.36
N ASN A 7 5.18 -18.65 3.66
CA ASN A 7 4.86 -19.41 4.85
C ASN A 7 5.33 -18.73 6.16
N GLU A 8 6.48 -18.07 6.13
CA GLU A 8 6.99 -17.32 7.27
C GLU A 8 6.13 -16.07 7.49
N ILE A 9 5.81 -15.32 6.45
CA ILE A 9 4.91 -14.16 6.50
C ILE A 9 3.56 -14.59 7.08
N ARG A 10 2.93 -15.63 6.54
CA ARG A 10 1.65 -16.14 7.01
C ARG A 10 1.67 -16.52 8.49
N ARG A 11 2.73 -17.18 8.95
CA ARG A 11 2.90 -17.54 10.36
C ARG A 11 3.09 -16.32 11.25
N SER A 12 3.89 -15.35 10.80
CA SER A 12 4.19 -14.14 11.59
C SER A 12 2.96 -13.27 11.83
N ILE A 13 2.04 -13.21 10.87
CA ILE A 13 0.79 -12.44 11.00
C ILE A 13 -0.39 -13.29 11.50
N GLY A 14 -0.23 -14.61 11.67
CA GLY A 14 -1.22 -15.49 12.29
C GLY A 14 -2.46 -15.76 11.42
N ILE A 15 -2.31 -15.87 10.09
CA ILE A 15 -3.41 -16.18 9.17
C ILE A 15 -3.28 -17.60 8.59
N SER A 16 -4.42 -18.24 8.32
CA SER A 16 -4.45 -19.58 7.72
C SER A 16 -4.08 -19.57 6.25
N GLU A 17 -4.55 -18.58 5.52
CA GLU A 17 -4.37 -18.42 4.08
C GLU A 17 -4.13 -16.96 3.74
N ILE A 18 -3.42 -16.71 2.63
CA ILE A 18 -3.30 -15.38 2.02
C ILE A 18 -4.26 -15.28 0.83
N ASP A 19 -4.68 -14.07 0.50
CA ASP A 19 -5.42 -13.84 -0.75
C ASP A 19 -4.53 -14.16 -1.95
N LYS A 20 -4.94 -15.16 -2.73
CA LYS A 20 -4.16 -15.67 -3.86
C LYS A 20 -4.54 -14.94 -5.14
N VAL A 21 -3.86 -13.84 -5.42
CA VAL A 21 -4.02 -13.04 -6.64
C VAL A 21 -3.11 -13.55 -7.76
N ALA A 22 -1.97 -14.15 -7.37
CA ALA A 22 -0.97 -14.72 -8.28
C ALA A 22 -0.26 -15.92 -7.63
N ASP A 23 0.72 -16.51 -8.33
CA ASP A 23 1.35 -17.75 -7.89
C ASP A 23 2.25 -17.59 -6.65
N ASN A 24 2.76 -16.37 -6.40
CA ASN A 24 3.63 -16.09 -5.26
C ASN A 24 3.42 -14.64 -4.75
N TYR A 25 3.94 -14.35 -3.56
CA TYR A 25 3.81 -13.04 -2.92
C TYR A 25 4.37 -11.89 -3.78
N GLN A 26 5.57 -12.06 -4.38
CA GLN A 26 6.20 -11.02 -5.18
C GLN A 26 5.41 -10.69 -6.44
N GLU A 27 4.72 -11.66 -7.01
CA GLU A 27 3.82 -11.46 -8.13
C GLU A 27 2.50 -10.84 -7.68
N SER A 28 1.94 -11.29 -6.57
CA SER A 28 0.68 -10.77 -6.00
C SER A 28 0.75 -9.27 -5.73
N ILE A 29 1.87 -8.75 -5.22
CA ILE A 29 2.04 -7.31 -4.97
C ILE A 29 2.25 -6.46 -6.26
N GLN A 30 2.25 -7.07 -7.45
CA GLN A 30 2.19 -6.35 -8.74
C GLN A 30 0.76 -5.97 -9.14
N TYR A 31 -0.25 -6.39 -8.39
CA TYR A 31 -1.66 -6.04 -8.60
C TYR A 31 -2.13 -5.00 -7.58
N PRO A 32 -3.11 -4.16 -7.95
CA PRO A 32 -3.72 -3.25 -6.99
C PRO A 32 -4.46 -4.02 -5.91
N SER A 33 -4.52 -3.47 -4.71
CA SER A 33 -5.31 -4.06 -3.62
C SER A 33 -6.37 -3.08 -3.11
N LEU A 34 -7.50 -3.64 -2.63
CA LEU A 34 -8.59 -2.90 -2.01
C LEU A 34 -8.81 -3.47 -0.61
N ASN A 35 -8.64 -2.64 0.41
CA ASN A 35 -8.74 -3.04 1.80
C ASN A 35 -9.75 -2.19 2.56
N VAL A 36 -10.66 -2.81 3.29
CA VAL A 36 -11.53 -2.12 4.24
C VAL A 36 -10.73 -1.85 5.50
N ARG A 37 -10.30 -0.61 5.71
CA ARG A 37 -9.50 -0.20 6.88
C ARG A 37 -10.33 0.25 8.07
N GLY A 38 -11.64 0.42 7.90
CA GLY A 38 -12.54 0.78 8.97
C GLY A 38 -13.99 0.54 8.61
N LEU A 39 -14.75 0.04 9.59
CA LEU A 39 -16.20 -0.12 9.52
C LEU A 39 -16.81 0.50 10.77
N LYS A 40 -17.89 1.27 10.60
CA LYS A 40 -18.62 1.88 11.70
C LYS A 40 -20.12 1.81 11.44
N SER A 41 -20.86 1.28 12.43
CA SER A 41 -22.32 1.36 12.47
C SER A 41 -22.78 1.10 13.89
N GLY A 42 -23.82 1.82 14.34
CA GLY A 42 -24.45 1.63 15.65
C GLY A 42 -23.49 1.75 16.84
N TRP A 43 -23.83 1.04 17.88
CA TRP A 43 -23.10 0.98 19.16
C TRP A 43 -22.93 -0.47 19.56
N VAL A 44 -21.78 -0.82 20.10
CA VAL A 44 -21.41 -2.21 20.46
C VAL A 44 -20.94 -2.29 21.90
N GLU A 45 -20.83 -3.50 22.42
CA GLU A 45 -20.34 -3.80 23.78
C GLU A 45 -21.12 -3.02 24.86
N LYS A 46 -20.41 -2.27 25.70
CA LYS A 46 -21.02 -1.51 26.83
C LYS A 46 -21.91 -0.34 26.40
N GLU A 47 -21.77 0.08 25.14
CA GLU A 47 -22.53 1.21 24.58
C GLU A 47 -23.76 0.77 23.79
N VAL A 48 -24.06 -0.52 23.71
CA VAL A 48 -25.17 -1.07 22.94
C VAL A 48 -26.50 -0.38 23.27
N ARG A 49 -27.28 -0.08 22.24
CA ARG A 49 -28.60 0.58 22.35
C ARG A 49 -29.62 -0.18 21.52
N THR A 50 -30.89 -0.15 21.97
CA THR A 50 -32.00 -0.79 21.27
C THR A 50 -32.57 0.14 20.17
N ILE A 51 -31.71 0.49 19.18
CA ILE A 51 -32.11 1.28 18.02
C ILE A 51 -31.49 0.73 16.75
N ILE A 52 -32.13 0.96 15.62
CA ILE A 52 -31.57 0.66 14.30
C ILE A 52 -30.66 1.84 13.92
N PRO A 53 -29.39 1.59 13.59
CA PRO A 53 -28.48 2.64 13.16
C PRO A 53 -28.96 3.34 11.89
N SER A 54 -28.82 4.65 11.83
CA SER A 54 -29.22 5.45 10.67
C SER A 54 -28.25 5.34 9.48
N PHE A 55 -27.01 4.85 9.72
CA PHE A 55 -26.00 4.67 8.69
C PHE A 55 -25.01 3.57 9.05
N ALA A 56 -24.34 3.06 8.01
CA ALA A 56 -23.10 2.30 8.11
C ALA A 56 -22.03 2.99 7.25
N LEU A 57 -20.79 3.04 7.74
CA LEU A 57 -19.67 3.67 7.08
C LEU A 57 -18.56 2.64 6.87
N ALA A 58 -18.03 2.55 5.65
CA ALA A 58 -16.82 1.83 5.33
C ALA A 58 -15.75 2.81 4.83
N GLU A 59 -14.56 2.75 5.43
CA GLU A 59 -13.36 3.43 4.97
C GLU A 59 -12.50 2.44 4.19
N ILE A 60 -12.23 2.75 2.92
CA ILE A 60 -11.52 1.86 2.01
C ILE A 60 -10.22 2.50 1.59
N ASP A 61 -9.12 1.74 1.69
CA ASP A 61 -7.82 2.09 1.14
C ASP A 61 -7.56 1.25 -0.11
N VAL A 62 -7.16 1.92 -1.18
CA VAL A 62 -6.83 1.28 -2.45
C VAL A 62 -5.37 1.55 -2.77
N ARG A 63 -4.58 0.48 -2.87
CA ARG A 63 -3.18 0.56 -3.27
C ARG A 63 -3.08 0.37 -4.77
N LEU A 64 -2.38 1.30 -5.41
CA LEU A 64 -2.20 1.31 -6.85
C LEU A 64 -0.86 0.68 -7.23
N VAL A 65 -0.80 0.06 -8.39
CA VAL A 65 0.43 -0.20 -9.12
C VAL A 65 0.56 0.77 -10.29
N LYS A 66 1.74 0.90 -10.88
CA LYS A 66 2.00 1.91 -11.91
C LYS A 66 1.05 1.82 -13.10
N GLU A 67 0.63 0.62 -13.46
CA GLU A 67 -0.27 0.34 -14.59
C GLU A 67 -1.75 0.62 -14.29
N THR A 68 -2.09 0.94 -13.05
CA THR A 68 -3.48 1.19 -12.64
C THR A 68 -3.84 2.66 -12.78
N ASP A 69 -4.82 2.96 -13.63
CA ASP A 69 -5.46 4.28 -13.66
C ASP A 69 -6.41 4.42 -12.46
N PRO A 70 -6.13 5.36 -11.54
CA PRO A 70 -6.97 5.56 -10.36
C PRO A 70 -8.39 5.98 -10.67
N ASN A 71 -8.63 6.75 -11.74
CA ASN A 71 -9.96 7.17 -12.13
C ASN A 71 -10.77 5.97 -12.66
N ARG A 72 -10.15 5.12 -13.49
CA ARG A 72 -10.82 3.92 -13.97
C ARG A 72 -11.18 2.98 -12.82
N LEU A 73 -10.29 2.85 -11.83
CA LEU A 73 -10.56 2.02 -10.65
C LEU A 73 -11.71 2.57 -9.79
N ILE A 74 -11.80 3.89 -9.62
CA ILE A 74 -12.94 4.54 -8.96
C ILE A 74 -14.25 4.22 -9.69
N GLU A 75 -14.27 4.29 -11.01
CA GLU A 75 -15.46 3.97 -11.80
C GLU A 75 -15.82 2.49 -11.69
N LEU A 76 -14.86 1.57 -11.69
CA LEU A 76 -15.12 0.13 -11.47
C LEU A 76 -15.75 -0.14 -10.09
N ILE A 77 -15.30 0.55 -9.05
CA ILE A 77 -15.91 0.45 -7.71
C ILE A 77 -17.36 0.95 -7.74
N LYS A 78 -17.63 2.07 -8.40
CA LYS A 78 -18.99 2.59 -8.54
C LYS A 78 -19.88 1.64 -9.34
N GLU A 79 -19.38 1.12 -10.46
CA GLU A 79 -20.08 0.12 -11.28
C GLU A 79 -20.42 -1.11 -10.43
N HIS A 80 -19.48 -1.61 -9.64
CA HIS A 80 -19.73 -2.73 -8.73
C HIS A 80 -20.84 -2.41 -7.72
N ILE A 81 -20.80 -1.25 -7.08
CA ILE A 81 -21.82 -0.80 -6.12
C ILE A 81 -23.20 -0.72 -6.78
N GLN A 82 -23.29 -0.15 -7.98
CA GLN A 82 -24.53 -0.04 -8.74
C GLN A 82 -25.09 -1.42 -9.14
N ASN A 83 -24.20 -2.34 -9.53
CA ASN A 83 -24.58 -3.72 -9.85
C ASN A 83 -25.14 -4.50 -8.64
N GLN A 84 -24.81 -4.07 -7.41
CA GLN A 84 -25.45 -4.57 -6.18
C GLN A 84 -26.81 -3.89 -5.89
N GLY A 85 -27.27 -3.03 -6.78
CA GLY A 85 -28.57 -2.36 -6.71
C GLY A 85 -28.59 -1.09 -5.87
N TYR A 86 -27.43 -0.52 -5.54
CA TYR A 86 -27.37 0.76 -4.80
C TYR A 86 -27.47 1.96 -5.74
N HIS A 87 -28.26 2.94 -5.33
CA HIS A 87 -28.25 4.27 -5.90
C HIS A 87 -27.13 5.10 -5.23
N ILE A 88 -26.21 5.62 -6.04
CA ILE A 88 -25.04 6.38 -5.55
C ILE A 88 -25.36 7.86 -5.49
N THR A 89 -25.12 8.47 -4.33
CA THR A 89 -25.20 9.92 -4.11
C THR A 89 -23.81 10.51 -3.84
N LYS A 90 -23.64 11.81 -4.14
CA LYS A 90 -22.37 12.54 -3.84
C LYS A 90 -22.35 13.16 -2.45
N LYS A 91 -23.50 13.33 -1.84
CA LYS A 91 -23.74 13.91 -0.50
C LYS A 91 -24.89 13.17 0.17
N ASP A 92 -25.18 13.49 1.40
CA ASP A 92 -26.29 12.86 2.13
C ASP A 92 -27.58 12.89 1.29
N PRO A 93 -28.26 11.72 1.16
CA PRO A 93 -29.45 11.61 0.34
C PRO A 93 -30.55 12.54 0.84
N SER A 94 -31.27 13.18 -0.09
CA SER A 94 -32.49 13.93 0.20
C SER A 94 -33.64 13.00 0.60
N ASP A 95 -34.69 13.58 1.20
CA ASP A 95 -35.89 12.81 1.57
C ASP A 95 -36.55 12.18 0.33
N GLU A 96 -36.54 12.88 -0.81
CA GLU A 96 -37.03 12.34 -2.08
C GLU A 96 -36.25 11.11 -2.56
N GLU A 97 -34.89 11.17 -2.47
CA GLU A 97 -34.03 10.05 -2.81
C GLU A 97 -34.28 8.86 -1.87
N ARG A 98 -34.46 9.13 -0.55
CA ARG A 98 -34.76 8.11 0.47
C ARG A 98 -36.09 7.43 0.20
N MET A 99 -37.11 8.16 -0.24
CA MET A 99 -38.43 7.62 -0.58
C MET A 99 -38.42 6.82 -1.89
N LYS A 100 -37.53 7.17 -2.81
CA LYS A 100 -37.46 6.59 -4.14
C LYS A 100 -36.57 5.33 -4.22
N HIS A 101 -35.52 5.26 -3.45
CA HIS A 101 -34.50 4.22 -3.55
C HIS A 101 -34.36 3.42 -2.25
N GLY A 102 -34.61 2.12 -2.29
CA GLY A 102 -34.49 1.23 -1.13
C GLY A 102 -33.05 0.93 -0.69
N LYS A 103 -32.07 1.12 -1.59
CA LYS A 103 -30.64 0.97 -1.31
C LYS A 103 -29.90 2.24 -1.73
N LEU A 104 -29.34 2.95 -0.77
CA LEU A 104 -28.64 4.22 -0.97
C LEU A 104 -27.23 4.14 -0.43
N ILE A 105 -26.29 4.75 -1.12
CA ILE A 105 -24.92 4.92 -0.66
C ILE A 105 -24.38 6.30 -1.05
N THR A 106 -23.78 7.00 -0.11
CA THR A 106 -22.99 8.19 -0.42
C THR A 106 -21.55 7.76 -0.69
N PHE A 107 -21.09 7.97 -1.90
CA PHE A 107 -19.74 7.58 -2.32
C PHE A 107 -18.83 8.81 -2.41
N LYS A 108 -17.72 8.77 -1.70
CA LYS A 108 -16.68 9.79 -1.76
C LYS A 108 -15.35 9.13 -2.07
N SER A 109 -14.56 9.73 -2.93
CA SER A 109 -13.23 9.26 -3.27
C SER A 109 -12.22 10.40 -3.31
N LYS A 110 -10.98 10.09 -2.98
CA LYS A 110 -9.85 11.01 -3.05
C LYS A 110 -8.62 10.25 -3.53
N ILE A 111 -8.01 10.74 -4.59
CA ILE A 111 -6.70 10.25 -5.04
C ILE A 111 -5.65 11.02 -4.23
N SER A 112 -4.87 10.31 -3.41
CA SER A 112 -3.79 10.92 -2.62
C SER A 112 -2.57 11.18 -3.50
N TYR A 113 -2.12 10.17 -4.22
CA TYR A 113 -1.03 10.24 -5.21
C TYR A 113 -1.06 8.98 -6.09
N THR A 114 -0.40 9.06 -7.24
CA THR A 114 -0.28 7.94 -8.17
C THR A 114 0.90 7.05 -7.80
N ALA A 115 0.88 5.80 -8.24
CA ALA A 115 2.01 4.91 -8.10
C ALA A 115 3.14 5.29 -9.08
N PHE A 116 4.38 5.00 -8.69
CA PHE A 116 5.53 5.06 -9.57
C PHE A 116 6.33 3.76 -9.47
N ARG A 117 7.17 3.53 -10.45
CA ARG A 117 8.14 2.44 -10.44
C ARG A 117 9.35 2.81 -11.28
N THR A 118 10.53 2.61 -10.71
CA THR A 118 11.79 2.73 -11.42
C THR A 118 12.12 1.38 -12.06
N PRO A 119 12.49 1.32 -13.36
CA PRO A 119 12.96 0.09 -13.98
C PRO A 119 14.17 -0.51 -13.25
N ILE A 120 14.22 -1.82 -13.11
CA ILE A 120 15.31 -2.52 -12.41
C ILE A 120 16.65 -2.30 -13.12
N ASP A 121 16.63 -2.25 -14.44
CA ASP A 121 17.77 -2.04 -15.34
C ASP A 121 18.11 -0.55 -15.57
N SER A 122 17.65 0.31 -14.66
CA SER A 122 17.95 1.74 -14.72
C SER A 122 19.35 2.06 -14.20
N PRO A 123 20.00 3.14 -14.67
CA PRO A 123 21.33 3.56 -14.21
C PRO A 123 21.43 3.73 -12.67
N ILE A 124 20.36 4.17 -12.01
CA ILE A 124 20.33 4.27 -10.55
C ILE A 124 20.34 2.89 -9.87
N GLY A 125 19.72 1.87 -10.49
CA GLY A 125 19.77 0.49 -10.01
C GLY A 125 21.20 -0.07 -10.04
N ASP A 126 21.89 0.14 -11.15
CA ASP A 126 23.29 -0.29 -11.34
C ASP A 126 24.24 0.44 -10.37
N TRP A 127 24.05 1.75 -10.21
CA TRP A 127 24.82 2.56 -9.28
C TRP A 127 24.66 2.07 -7.84
N LEU A 128 23.41 1.89 -7.36
CA LEU A 128 23.12 1.38 -6.02
C LEU A 128 23.67 -0.02 -5.80
N SER A 129 23.50 -0.91 -6.80
CA SER A 129 24.04 -2.26 -6.73
C SER A 129 25.56 -2.27 -6.62
N SER A 130 26.24 -1.39 -7.33
CA SER A 130 27.68 -1.22 -7.25
C SER A 130 28.12 -0.68 -5.87
N ALA A 131 27.37 0.27 -5.31
CA ALA A 131 27.61 0.78 -3.97
C ALA A 131 27.53 -0.31 -2.89
N ILE A 132 26.51 -1.16 -2.97
CA ILE A 132 26.34 -2.26 -2.02
C ILE A 132 27.43 -3.31 -2.19
N ARG A 133 27.77 -3.73 -3.42
CA ARG A 133 28.88 -4.67 -3.67
C ARG A 133 30.21 -4.15 -3.10
N ASN A 134 30.52 -2.88 -3.35
CA ASN A 134 31.77 -2.28 -2.90
C ASN A 134 31.81 -2.04 -1.37
N GLY A 135 30.67 -1.74 -0.76
CA GLY A 135 30.61 -1.46 0.68
C GLY A 135 30.46 -2.68 1.57
N PHE A 136 29.90 -3.79 1.05
CA PHE A 136 29.56 -4.96 1.84
C PHE A 136 30.09 -6.29 1.27
N GLU A 137 30.75 -6.27 0.12
CA GLU A 137 31.25 -7.49 -0.57
C GLU A 137 30.16 -8.55 -0.81
N MET A 138 28.92 -8.10 -1.06
CA MET A 138 27.77 -8.96 -1.27
C MET A 138 26.87 -8.46 -2.40
N GLU A 139 26.13 -9.38 -3.02
CA GLU A 139 25.14 -9.03 -4.03
C GLU A 139 23.87 -8.49 -3.38
N PRO A 140 23.36 -7.34 -3.83
CA PRO A 140 22.09 -6.82 -3.32
C PRO A 140 20.91 -7.65 -3.80
N ILE A 141 19.89 -7.77 -2.96
CA ILE A 141 18.59 -8.32 -3.36
C ILE A 141 17.77 -7.19 -3.95
N ILE A 142 17.48 -7.28 -5.26
CA ILE A 142 16.72 -6.28 -5.99
C ILE A 142 15.26 -6.72 -6.07
N LYS A 143 14.35 -5.91 -5.53
CA LYS A 143 12.91 -6.14 -5.58
C LYS A 143 12.25 -5.09 -6.47
N ARG A 144 11.32 -5.54 -7.31
CA ARG A 144 10.56 -4.66 -8.21
C ARG A 144 9.63 -3.72 -7.46
N THR A 145 9.05 -4.20 -6.37
CA THR A 145 8.18 -3.43 -5.46
C THR A 145 8.19 -4.08 -4.09
N SER A 146 7.86 -3.30 -3.06
CA SER A 146 7.72 -3.80 -1.69
C SER A 146 6.25 -3.92 -1.24
N GLY A 147 5.29 -3.51 -2.08
CA GLY A 147 3.88 -3.43 -1.70
C GLY A 147 3.54 -2.25 -0.78
N GLY A 148 4.54 -1.60 -0.19
CA GLY A 148 4.37 -0.38 0.60
C GLY A 148 4.23 0.88 -0.28
N SER A 149 3.78 1.98 0.31
CA SER A 149 3.65 3.26 -0.37
C SER A 149 4.43 4.34 0.35
N VAL A 150 5.24 5.07 -0.42
CA VAL A 150 5.92 6.27 0.05
C VAL A 150 5.42 7.46 -0.79
N PRO A 151 5.01 8.60 -0.20
CA PRO A 151 4.38 9.70 -0.92
C PRO A 151 5.41 10.56 -1.68
N ILE A 152 6.31 9.94 -2.44
CA ILE A 152 7.35 10.61 -3.25
C ILE A 152 7.01 10.67 -4.74
N SER A 153 5.96 10.00 -5.19
CA SER A 153 5.58 9.99 -6.60
C SER A 153 5.34 11.39 -7.20
N PRO A 154 4.81 12.39 -6.46
CA PRO A 154 4.73 13.76 -6.98
C PRO A 154 6.11 14.34 -7.33
N PHE A 155 7.14 14.08 -6.52
CA PHE A 155 8.52 14.53 -6.81
C PHE A 155 9.09 13.79 -8.01
N VAL A 156 8.96 12.46 -8.05
CA VAL A 156 9.42 11.62 -9.16
C VAL A 156 8.80 12.08 -10.48
N ASN A 157 7.48 12.28 -10.49
CA ASN A 157 6.76 12.69 -11.70
C ASN A 157 7.05 14.14 -12.12
N THR A 158 7.18 15.07 -11.15
CA THR A 158 7.44 16.50 -11.46
C THR A 158 8.87 16.73 -11.91
N LEU A 159 9.83 16.08 -11.26
CA LEU A 159 11.26 16.24 -11.57
C LEU A 159 11.72 15.33 -12.71
N GLY A 160 10.94 14.32 -13.06
CA GLY A 160 11.32 13.32 -14.07
C GLY A 160 12.53 12.48 -13.68
N VAL A 161 12.73 12.26 -12.37
CA VAL A 161 13.89 11.53 -11.85
C VAL A 161 13.48 10.16 -11.30
N PRO A 162 14.32 9.13 -11.45
CA PRO A 162 14.07 7.83 -10.85
C PRO A 162 14.22 7.89 -9.32
N ALA A 163 13.52 7.00 -8.62
CA ALA A 163 13.66 6.82 -7.17
C ALA A 163 13.70 5.34 -6.82
N VAL A 164 14.55 4.99 -5.86
CA VAL A 164 14.70 3.63 -5.34
C VAL A 164 14.68 3.68 -3.83
N THR A 165 13.94 2.77 -3.21
CA THR A 165 13.94 2.59 -1.77
C THR A 165 15.06 1.66 -1.34
N VAL A 166 15.88 2.11 -0.40
CA VAL A 166 16.88 1.28 0.28
C VAL A 166 16.43 1.08 1.73
N PRO A 167 15.79 -0.05 2.07
CA PRO A 167 15.27 -0.30 3.39
C PRO A 167 16.41 -0.53 4.39
N THR A 168 16.26 -0.01 5.59
CA THR A 168 17.28 -0.05 6.65
C THR A 168 16.77 -0.56 7.99
N VAL A 169 15.46 -0.65 8.17
CA VAL A 169 14.86 -1.10 9.42
C VAL A 169 14.57 -2.60 9.41
N ASN A 170 14.50 -3.20 10.60
CA ASN A 170 14.10 -4.58 10.75
C ASN A 170 12.60 -4.77 10.40
N PRO A 171 12.20 -5.90 9.81
CA PRO A 171 10.80 -6.16 9.42
C PRO A 171 9.82 -6.13 10.60
N ASP A 172 10.27 -6.50 11.79
CA ASP A 172 9.49 -6.59 13.04
C ASP A 172 9.58 -5.31 13.89
N ASN A 173 9.68 -4.16 13.26
CA ASN A 173 9.88 -2.87 13.92
C ASN A 173 8.59 -2.25 14.50
N ASN A 174 7.46 -2.91 14.44
CA ASN A 174 6.14 -2.39 14.84
C ASN A 174 5.74 -1.06 14.15
N GLN A 175 6.11 -0.89 12.88
CA GLN A 175 5.82 0.33 12.14
C GLN A 175 4.34 0.72 12.22
N HIS A 176 4.08 2.00 12.50
CA HIS A 176 2.74 2.57 12.70
C HIS A 176 1.98 2.03 13.94
N SER A 177 2.69 1.44 14.90
CA SER A 177 2.11 0.87 16.11
C SER A 177 2.85 1.33 17.37
N PRO A 178 2.29 1.15 18.57
CA PRO A 178 3.02 1.40 19.81
C PRO A 178 4.31 0.57 19.86
N ASN A 179 5.36 1.15 20.46
CA ASN A 179 6.71 0.57 20.53
C ASN A 179 7.39 0.37 19.16
N GLU A 180 7.12 1.23 18.21
CA GLU A 180 7.91 1.28 16.98
C GLU A 180 9.40 1.42 17.31
N ASN A 181 10.23 0.58 16.70
CA ASN A 181 11.61 0.42 17.10
C ASN A 181 12.55 0.10 15.94
N ILE A 182 13.84 0.29 16.16
CA ILE A 182 14.92 -0.17 15.27
C ILE A 182 15.97 -0.88 16.09
N ARG A 183 16.46 -2.01 15.61
CA ARG A 183 17.61 -2.68 16.23
C ARG A 183 18.88 -1.84 16.05
N VAL A 184 19.71 -1.75 17.08
CA VAL A 184 20.98 -0.99 17.02
C VAL A 184 21.87 -1.46 15.87
N GLY A 185 21.94 -2.76 15.60
CA GLY A 185 22.67 -3.31 14.45
C GLY A 185 22.15 -2.76 13.13
N ASN A 186 20.84 -2.74 12.92
CA ASN A 186 20.23 -2.17 11.71
C ASN A 186 20.50 -0.68 11.57
N LEU A 187 20.51 0.08 12.68
CA LEU A 187 20.87 1.49 12.66
C LEU A 187 22.31 1.71 12.20
N ILE A 188 23.25 0.94 12.73
CA ILE A 188 24.67 1.02 12.33
C ILE A 188 24.86 0.63 10.87
N GLU A 189 24.23 -0.46 10.43
CA GLU A 189 24.27 -0.90 9.03
C GLU A 189 23.62 0.11 8.09
N SER A 190 22.55 0.78 8.52
CA SER A 190 21.92 1.86 7.78
C SER A 190 22.92 2.98 7.48
N VAL A 191 23.67 3.44 8.50
CA VAL A 191 24.69 4.47 8.31
C VAL A 191 25.78 4.02 7.34
N ARG A 192 26.25 2.78 7.47
CA ARG A 192 27.25 2.20 6.55
C ARG A 192 26.72 2.11 5.12
N THR A 193 25.48 1.67 4.94
CA THR A 193 24.80 1.58 3.64
C THR A 193 24.72 2.95 2.96
N HIS A 194 24.26 3.97 3.69
CA HIS A 194 24.17 5.32 3.13
C HIS A 194 25.55 5.92 2.83
N LEU A 195 26.55 5.65 3.67
CA LEU A 195 27.93 6.06 3.40
C LEU A 195 28.46 5.40 2.11
N ALA A 196 28.26 4.10 1.93
CA ALA A 196 28.67 3.40 0.72
C ALA A 196 27.98 3.97 -0.54
N ILE A 197 26.68 4.29 -0.46
CA ILE A 197 25.92 4.90 -1.55
C ILE A 197 26.46 6.28 -1.88
N LEU A 198 26.64 7.15 -0.87
CA LEU A 198 27.12 8.54 -1.09
C LEU A 198 28.56 8.61 -1.56
N ALA A 199 29.39 7.64 -1.19
CA ALA A 199 30.79 7.56 -1.62
C ALA A 199 30.95 6.94 -3.03
N GLN A 200 29.89 6.28 -3.57
CA GLN A 200 29.95 5.67 -4.88
C GLN A 200 29.84 6.71 -5.98
N PRO A 201 30.82 6.84 -6.90
CA PRO A 201 30.69 7.75 -8.03
C PRO A 201 29.49 7.41 -8.91
N TYR A 202 28.67 8.40 -9.19
CA TYR A 202 27.59 8.26 -10.18
C TYR A 202 28.17 8.55 -11.57
N LYS A 203 28.16 7.58 -12.46
CA LYS A 203 28.68 7.68 -13.83
C LYS A 203 27.57 7.66 -14.85
#